data_af1cbc18d522e0eaa835c1ba06d896d1
#
_entry.id   af1cbc18d522e0eaa835c1ba06d896d1
#
_cell.length_a   1.000
_cell.length_b   1.000
_cell.length_c   1.000
_cell.angle_alpha   90.00
_cell.angle_beta   90.00
_cell.angle_gamma   90.00
#
_symmetry.space_group_name_H-M   'P 1'
#
loop_
_entity.id
_entity.type
_entity.pdbx_description
1 polymer ?
#
loop_
_entity_poly.entity_id
_entity_poly.type
_entity_poly.pdbx_seq_one_letter_code
_entity_poly.pdbx_strand_id
1 'polypeptide(L)'
;SRYSDHEWIYIDLGSRMNVYGVGLNWENAFGKEFKIQISDDAEHWTDAAHERTGKAGKQDIFFDDVKGRYVKVQGIRRGTGYGYSLYEMKVYGGEEHQAGLSDVHLIRLTLRDAEGRVVDRNTYWRGLKRTDFTALNTLPAPRLKVQQKGRTEGGKYVAEVKVTNLASSPAVSFATWVQLRHPRSSERILPALYDDNYFMLLPGETQTVHVEFDKELLGDAAQPVVSVTPYNDGR
;
A
#
# COMPACT_ATOMS: atom_id res chain seq x y z
N SER A 1 35.18 5.12 -10.68
CA SER A 1 35.32 6.53 -11.12
C SER A 1 36.70 7.10 -10.77
N ARG A 2 36.95 8.34 -11.14
CA ARG A 2 38.10 9.11 -10.65
C ARG A 2 37.93 9.40 -9.16
N TYR A 3 39.01 9.81 -8.48
CA TYR A 3 38.96 10.19 -7.05
C TYR A 3 38.46 11.64 -6.88
N SER A 4 37.30 11.94 -7.46
CA SER A 4 36.63 13.21 -7.47
C SER A 4 35.23 13.10 -6.88
N ASP A 5 34.76 14.16 -6.21
CA ASP A 5 33.41 14.18 -5.63
C ASP A 5 32.32 14.37 -6.68
N HIS A 6 32.62 14.99 -7.82
CA HIS A 6 31.64 15.37 -8.83
C HIS A 6 31.55 14.40 -10.03
N GLU A 7 31.84 13.14 -9.80
CA GLU A 7 31.68 12.09 -10.80
C GLU A 7 30.21 11.69 -10.96
N TRP A 8 29.88 11.12 -12.11
CA TRP A 8 28.53 10.72 -12.41
C TRP A 8 28.47 9.45 -13.27
N ILE A 9 27.33 8.81 -13.26
CA ILE A 9 26.95 7.74 -14.17
C ILE A 9 25.49 7.90 -14.53
N TYR A 10 25.12 7.60 -15.77
CA TYR A 10 23.71 7.53 -16.16
C TYR A 10 23.38 6.27 -16.96
N ILE A 11 22.11 5.93 -16.99
CA ILE A 11 21.52 4.87 -17.80
C ILE A 11 20.65 5.54 -18.86
N ASP A 12 20.76 5.12 -20.13
CA ASP A 12 19.81 5.40 -21.20
C ASP A 12 18.76 4.27 -21.19
N LEU A 13 17.50 4.61 -20.98
CA LEU A 13 16.37 3.68 -20.97
C LEU A 13 15.89 3.31 -22.39
N GLY A 14 16.49 3.93 -23.41
CA GLY A 14 16.13 3.72 -24.82
C GLY A 14 14.91 4.51 -25.29
N SER A 15 13.99 4.84 -24.39
CA SER A 15 12.81 5.66 -24.64
C SER A 15 12.44 6.45 -23.39
N ARG A 16 11.55 7.43 -23.55
CA ARG A 16 11.00 8.20 -22.44
C ARG A 16 10.05 7.33 -21.64
N MET A 17 10.31 7.18 -20.34
CA MET A 17 9.54 6.32 -19.43
C MET A 17 9.22 7.07 -18.14
N ASN A 18 8.21 6.61 -17.40
CA ASN A 18 8.01 7.03 -16.02
C ASN A 18 9.05 6.36 -15.14
N VAL A 19 9.75 7.15 -14.34
CA VAL A 19 10.74 6.72 -13.36
C VAL A 19 10.30 7.20 -11.98
N TYR A 20 10.28 6.28 -11.00
CA TYR A 20 9.87 6.58 -9.64
C TYR A 20 10.88 6.15 -8.58
N GLY A 21 12.03 5.67 -9.01
CA GLY A 21 13.08 5.30 -8.08
C GLY A 21 14.30 4.68 -8.74
N VAL A 22 15.35 4.55 -7.94
CA VAL A 22 16.61 3.86 -8.28
C VAL A 22 17.03 2.96 -7.15
N GLY A 23 17.49 1.75 -7.49
CA GLY A 23 18.21 0.86 -6.60
C GLY A 23 19.71 0.95 -6.87
N LEU A 24 20.50 1.25 -5.86
CA LEU A 24 21.96 1.30 -5.95
C LEU A 24 22.56 0.21 -5.06
N ASN A 25 23.50 -0.55 -5.60
CA ASN A 25 24.31 -1.47 -4.81
C ASN A 25 25.76 -0.98 -4.85
N TRP A 26 26.09 -0.17 -3.85
CA TRP A 26 27.44 0.39 -3.69
C TRP A 26 28.43 -0.66 -3.21
N GLU A 27 29.63 -0.58 -3.73
CA GLU A 27 30.82 -1.17 -3.13
C GLU A 27 31.22 -0.32 -1.90
N ASN A 28 32.34 -0.60 -1.25
CA ASN A 28 32.83 0.19 -0.11
C ASN A 28 33.12 1.66 -0.47
N ALA A 29 33.41 1.95 -1.72
CA ALA A 29 33.60 3.30 -2.27
C ALA A 29 32.25 3.89 -2.69
N PHE A 30 31.45 4.30 -1.73
CA PHE A 30 30.08 4.74 -1.92
C PHE A 30 29.90 6.26 -2.01
N GLY A 31 28.76 6.68 -2.50
CA GLY A 31 28.32 8.09 -2.46
C GLY A 31 27.73 8.42 -1.08
N LYS A 32 28.37 9.36 -0.35
CA LYS A 32 27.82 9.89 0.91
C LYS A 32 26.72 10.89 0.67
N GLU A 33 26.89 11.73 -0.35
CA GLU A 33 25.90 12.68 -0.80
C GLU A 33 25.86 12.67 -2.32
N PHE A 34 24.66 12.55 -2.90
CA PHE A 34 24.46 12.48 -4.33
C PHE A 34 23.02 12.83 -4.72
N LYS A 35 22.81 13.13 -5.98
CA LYS A 35 21.50 13.39 -6.56
C LYS A 35 21.12 12.31 -7.56
N ILE A 36 19.84 12.03 -7.64
CA ILE A 36 19.24 11.33 -8.77
C ILE A 36 18.64 12.39 -9.68
N GLN A 37 19.04 12.37 -10.95
CA GLN A 37 18.61 13.33 -11.94
C GLN A 37 18.02 12.63 -13.15
N ILE A 38 17.01 13.25 -13.76
CA ILE A 38 16.31 12.75 -14.94
C ILE A 38 16.48 13.73 -16.08
N SER A 39 16.60 13.20 -17.29
CA SER A 39 16.73 14.00 -18.52
C SER A 39 16.04 13.33 -19.70
N ASP A 40 15.63 14.11 -20.69
CA ASP A 40 15.15 13.63 -21.99
C ASP A 40 16.26 13.60 -23.06
N ASP A 41 17.33 14.37 -22.88
CA ASP A 41 18.38 14.61 -23.89
C ASP A 41 19.81 14.32 -23.41
N ALA A 42 20.00 13.94 -22.15
CA ALA A 42 21.29 13.75 -21.47
C ALA A 42 22.14 15.04 -21.32
N GLU A 43 21.57 16.20 -21.61
CA GLU A 43 22.21 17.52 -21.49
C GLU A 43 21.55 18.33 -20.37
N HIS A 44 20.21 18.43 -20.38
CA HIS A 44 19.43 19.15 -19.39
C HIS A 44 18.88 18.20 -18.32
N TRP A 45 19.29 18.39 -17.07
CA TRP A 45 19.01 17.50 -15.96
C TRP A 45 18.14 18.15 -14.90
N THR A 46 17.09 17.43 -14.48
CA THR A 46 16.20 17.82 -13.38
C THR A 46 16.44 16.90 -12.18
N ASP A 47 16.57 17.48 -10.99
CA ASP A 47 16.72 16.72 -9.75
C ASP A 47 15.42 16.01 -9.41
N ALA A 48 15.45 14.67 -9.29
CA ALA A 48 14.34 13.85 -8.83
C ALA A 48 14.47 13.50 -7.35
N ALA A 49 15.71 13.31 -6.85
CA ALA A 49 16.00 13.08 -5.44
C ALA A 49 17.36 13.62 -5.05
N HIS A 50 17.52 13.92 -3.75
CA HIS A 50 18.78 14.33 -3.15
C HIS A 50 19.04 13.49 -1.88
N GLU A 51 19.98 12.55 -1.96
CA GLU A 51 20.42 11.72 -0.84
C GLU A 51 21.61 12.39 -0.14
N ARG A 52 21.51 12.60 1.18
CA ARG A 52 22.55 13.24 2.01
C ARG A 52 23.24 12.30 3.00
N THR A 53 22.71 11.09 3.15
CA THR A 53 23.12 10.13 4.17
C THR A 53 23.50 8.76 3.61
N GLY A 54 23.91 8.72 2.34
CA GLY A 54 24.28 7.51 1.61
C GLY A 54 25.28 6.62 2.37
N LYS A 55 25.21 5.34 2.13
CA LYS A 55 26.02 4.28 2.77
C LYS A 55 26.37 3.19 1.77
N ALA A 56 27.41 2.41 2.08
CA ALA A 56 27.79 1.24 1.31
C ALA A 56 26.68 0.16 1.31
N GLY A 57 26.69 -0.72 0.29
CA GLY A 57 25.72 -1.78 0.11
C GLY A 57 24.47 -1.33 -0.62
N LYS A 58 23.35 -2.06 -0.43
CA LYS A 58 22.09 -1.82 -1.13
C LYS A 58 21.32 -0.65 -0.53
N GLN A 59 20.84 0.21 -1.40
CA GLN A 59 20.02 1.37 -1.05
C GLN A 59 19.01 1.63 -2.17
N ASP A 60 17.72 1.66 -1.81
CA ASP A 60 16.65 2.05 -2.72
C ASP A 60 16.20 3.48 -2.41
N ILE A 61 16.12 4.32 -3.45
CA ILE A 61 15.73 5.72 -3.36
C ILE A 61 14.50 5.89 -4.23
N PHE A 62 13.40 6.28 -3.60
CA PHE A 62 12.12 6.49 -4.25
C PHE A 62 11.77 7.96 -4.24
N PHE A 63 11.11 8.40 -5.31
CA PHE A 63 10.66 9.78 -5.52
C PHE A 63 9.35 9.80 -6.32
N ASP A 64 8.71 10.96 -6.42
CA ASP A 64 7.51 11.13 -7.23
C ASP A 64 7.80 10.81 -8.70
N ASP A 65 6.81 10.26 -9.42
CA ASP A 65 6.94 9.87 -10.82
C ASP A 65 7.44 11.04 -11.69
N VAL A 66 8.55 10.85 -12.34
CA VAL A 66 9.14 11.80 -13.30
C VAL A 66 9.33 11.11 -14.64
N LYS A 67 8.95 11.80 -15.74
CA LYS A 67 9.17 11.29 -17.09
C LYS A 67 10.56 11.68 -17.61
N GLY A 68 11.28 10.70 -18.16
CA GLY A 68 12.53 10.94 -18.84
C GLY A 68 13.11 9.69 -19.47
N ARG A 69 14.10 9.89 -20.33
CA ARG A 69 14.84 8.81 -21.00
C ARG A 69 16.12 8.43 -20.26
N TYR A 70 16.77 9.40 -19.64
CA TYR A 70 18.05 9.20 -18.98
C TYR A 70 17.92 9.37 -17.48
N VAL A 71 18.56 8.47 -16.72
CA VAL A 71 18.58 8.48 -15.25
C VAL A 71 20.02 8.54 -14.77
N LYS A 72 20.40 9.59 -14.04
CA LYS A 72 21.76 9.86 -13.60
C LYS A 72 21.90 9.83 -12.09
N VAL A 73 22.99 9.24 -11.62
CA VAL A 73 23.51 9.44 -10.27
C VAL A 73 24.63 10.48 -10.37
N GLN A 74 24.42 11.64 -9.78
CA GLN A 74 25.40 12.73 -9.70
C GLN A 74 26.01 12.79 -8.31
N GLY A 75 27.28 12.45 -8.17
CA GLY A 75 28.02 12.57 -6.91
C GLY A 75 28.20 14.03 -6.49
N ILE A 76 28.14 14.25 -5.18
CA ILE A 76 28.40 15.54 -4.52
C ILE A 76 29.52 15.36 -3.49
N ARG A 77 29.49 14.25 -2.74
CA ARG A 77 30.49 13.92 -1.73
C ARG A 77 30.67 12.40 -1.63
N ARG A 78 31.90 11.96 -1.70
CA ARG A 78 32.28 10.57 -1.51
C ARG A 78 32.16 10.16 -0.03
N GLY A 79 31.88 8.88 0.21
CA GLY A 79 31.86 8.29 1.55
C GLY A 79 33.23 7.87 2.06
N THR A 80 34.22 7.75 1.17
CA THR A 80 35.59 7.32 1.46
C THR A 80 36.61 8.13 0.68
N GLY A 81 37.89 7.89 0.91
CA GLY A 81 38.98 8.51 0.11
C GLY A 81 39.10 7.98 -1.33
N TYR A 82 38.38 6.90 -1.66
CA TYR A 82 38.32 6.33 -3.02
C TYR A 82 37.27 7.04 -3.88
N GLY A 83 37.17 6.67 -5.16
CA GLY A 83 36.13 7.19 -6.05
C GLY A 83 34.74 6.63 -5.72
N TYR A 84 33.85 6.59 -6.73
CA TYR A 84 32.56 5.91 -6.63
C TYR A 84 32.63 4.54 -7.30
N SER A 85 32.12 3.51 -6.66
CA SER A 85 32.06 2.15 -7.20
C SER A 85 30.69 1.54 -6.93
N LEU A 86 30.00 1.15 -7.99
CA LEU A 86 28.70 0.50 -7.97
C LEU A 86 28.83 -0.90 -8.53
N TYR A 87 28.30 -1.89 -7.81
CA TYR A 87 28.07 -3.22 -8.34
C TYR A 87 26.86 -3.24 -9.28
N GLU A 88 25.83 -2.45 -8.95
CA GLU A 88 24.60 -2.45 -9.70
C GLU A 88 23.86 -1.10 -9.54
N MET A 89 23.24 -0.67 -10.63
CA MET A 89 22.24 0.39 -10.64
C MET A 89 20.98 -0.13 -11.31
N LYS A 90 19.85 -0.11 -10.59
CA LYS A 90 18.52 -0.43 -11.08
C LYS A 90 17.72 0.85 -11.24
N VAL A 91 16.86 0.90 -12.25
CA VAL A 91 15.88 1.95 -12.41
C VAL A 91 14.50 1.36 -12.20
N TYR A 92 13.73 1.92 -11.29
CA TYR A 92 12.34 1.57 -11.05
C TYR A 92 11.46 2.50 -11.86
N GLY A 93 10.82 1.94 -12.85
CA GLY A 93 9.98 2.66 -13.78
C GLY A 93 8.95 1.72 -14.40
N GLY A 94 8.13 2.25 -15.26
CA GLY A 94 7.13 1.48 -15.99
C GLY A 94 6.51 2.30 -17.11
N GLU A 95 5.72 1.64 -17.94
CA GLU A 95 4.88 2.31 -18.91
C GLU A 95 3.91 3.26 -18.19
N GLU A 96 3.48 4.28 -18.91
CA GLU A 96 2.54 5.28 -18.40
C GLU A 96 1.34 4.61 -17.73
N HIS A 97 1.00 5.02 -16.49
CA HIS A 97 -0.22 4.58 -15.86
C HIS A 97 -1.39 4.82 -16.80
N GLN A 98 -2.29 3.85 -16.89
CA GLN A 98 -3.47 3.92 -17.73
C GLN A 98 -4.14 5.29 -17.56
N ALA A 99 -4.28 6.04 -18.65
CA ALA A 99 -4.89 7.36 -18.62
C ALA A 99 -6.29 7.29 -18.01
N GLY A 100 -6.62 8.23 -17.12
CA GLY A 100 -7.93 8.31 -16.48
C GLY A 100 -8.02 7.66 -15.09
N LEU A 101 -6.92 7.19 -14.52
CA LEU A 101 -6.90 6.79 -13.11
C LEU A 101 -7.00 8.02 -12.19
N SER A 102 -7.72 7.85 -11.08
CA SER A 102 -7.77 8.86 -10.01
C SER A 102 -6.45 8.94 -9.25
N ASP A 103 -6.23 10.05 -8.52
CA ASP A 103 -5.01 10.30 -7.72
C ASP A 103 -4.67 9.14 -6.79
N VAL A 104 -5.68 8.48 -6.21
CA VAL A 104 -5.56 7.19 -5.56
C VAL A 104 -6.53 6.21 -6.21
N HIS A 105 -6.04 5.04 -6.58
CA HIS A 105 -6.81 4.00 -7.23
C HIS A 105 -6.57 2.64 -6.58
N LEU A 106 -7.51 1.73 -6.79
CA LEU A 106 -7.48 0.39 -6.23
C LEU A 106 -7.13 -0.62 -7.32
N ILE A 107 -6.22 -1.53 -7.02
CA ILE A 107 -5.85 -2.67 -7.87
C ILE A 107 -6.36 -3.92 -7.18
N ARG A 108 -7.29 -4.63 -7.81
CA ARG A 108 -7.81 -5.90 -7.28
C ARG A 108 -7.29 -7.07 -8.09
N LEU A 109 -6.61 -7.97 -7.41
CA LEU A 109 -6.27 -9.28 -7.94
C LEU A 109 -7.34 -10.28 -7.50
N THR A 110 -7.84 -11.07 -8.43
CA THR A 110 -8.85 -12.11 -8.15
C THR A 110 -8.35 -13.43 -8.74
N LEU A 111 -8.11 -14.40 -7.87
CA LEU A 111 -7.80 -15.77 -8.25
C LEU A 111 -9.11 -16.54 -8.49
N ARG A 112 -9.21 -17.21 -9.61
CA ARG A 112 -10.35 -18.07 -9.94
C ARG A 112 -9.89 -19.49 -10.24
N ASP A 113 -10.74 -20.46 -9.91
CA ASP A 113 -10.54 -21.85 -10.32
C ASP A 113 -10.95 -22.08 -11.79
N ALA A 114 -10.81 -23.33 -12.23
CA ALA A 114 -11.14 -23.73 -13.60
C ALA A 114 -12.63 -23.54 -13.95
N GLU A 115 -13.51 -23.54 -12.95
CA GLU A 115 -14.95 -23.32 -13.08
C GLU A 115 -15.33 -21.83 -12.96
N GLY A 116 -14.35 -20.93 -12.82
CA GLY A 116 -14.54 -19.49 -12.73
C GLY A 116 -14.95 -18.98 -11.35
N ARG A 117 -15.00 -19.85 -10.33
CA ARG A 117 -15.32 -19.46 -8.96
C ARG A 117 -14.15 -18.71 -8.33
N VAL A 118 -14.44 -17.69 -7.55
CA VAL A 118 -13.41 -16.92 -6.84
C VAL A 118 -12.84 -17.77 -5.72
N VAL A 119 -11.54 -18.03 -5.76
CA VAL A 119 -10.77 -18.76 -4.76
C VAL A 119 -10.19 -17.79 -3.74
N ASP A 120 -9.67 -16.65 -4.23
CA ASP A 120 -9.05 -15.64 -3.38
C ASP A 120 -9.13 -14.25 -4.01
N ARG A 121 -9.06 -13.22 -3.18
CA ARG A 121 -8.99 -11.81 -3.60
C ARG A 121 -8.01 -11.05 -2.76
N ASN A 122 -7.22 -10.22 -3.43
CA ASN A 122 -6.37 -9.25 -2.74
C ASN A 122 -6.55 -7.87 -3.37
N THR A 123 -6.64 -6.83 -2.54
CA THR A 123 -6.84 -5.46 -3.00
C THR A 123 -5.71 -4.59 -2.49
N TYR A 124 -5.08 -3.90 -3.42
CA TYR A 124 -4.02 -2.93 -3.15
C TYR A 124 -4.53 -1.54 -3.50
N TRP A 125 -4.02 -0.53 -2.82
CA TRP A 125 -4.21 0.87 -3.19
C TRP A 125 -2.89 1.47 -3.64
N ARG A 126 -2.97 2.34 -4.62
CA ARG A 126 -1.82 3.01 -5.21
C ARG A 126 -2.14 4.46 -5.49
N GLY A 127 -1.22 5.36 -5.15
CA GLY A 127 -1.28 6.77 -5.54
C GLY A 127 -0.59 6.97 -6.89
N LEU A 128 -1.05 7.92 -7.69
CA LEU A 128 -0.31 8.44 -8.84
C LEU A 128 0.99 9.07 -8.37
N LYS A 129 0.95 9.84 -7.29
CA LYS A 129 2.11 10.22 -6.51
C LYS A 129 2.32 9.16 -5.45
N ARG A 130 3.44 8.50 -5.47
CA ARG A 130 3.71 7.29 -4.69
C ARG A 130 3.48 7.41 -3.19
N THR A 131 3.64 8.60 -2.63
CA THR A 131 3.54 8.88 -1.19
C THR A 131 2.30 9.67 -0.81
N ASP A 132 1.45 10.05 -1.77
CA ASP A 132 0.26 10.87 -1.52
C ASP A 132 -1.01 10.01 -1.62
N PHE A 133 -1.64 9.77 -0.47
CA PHE A 133 -2.90 9.05 -0.32
C PHE A 133 -4.00 9.94 0.26
N THR A 134 -3.83 11.26 0.28
CA THR A 134 -4.79 12.19 0.88
C THR A 134 -6.17 12.14 0.24
N ALA A 135 -6.26 11.73 -1.04
CA ALA A 135 -7.53 11.51 -1.72
C ALA A 135 -8.41 10.44 -1.06
N LEU A 136 -7.84 9.51 -0.27
CA LEU A 136 -8.63 8.55 0.50
C LEU A 136 -9.51 9.22 1.57
N ASN A 137 -9.10 10.40 2.07
CA ASN A 137 -9.86 11.15 3.08
C ASN A 137 -11.12 11.80 2.52
N THR A 138 -11.24 11.88 1.19
CA THR A 138 -12.40 12.46 0.50
C THR A 138 -13.36 11.40 -0.07
N LEU A 139 -13.11 10.12 0.20
CA LEU A 139 -14.00 9.05 -0.23
C LEU A 139 -15.37 9.22 0.44
N PRO A 140 -16.49 9.17 -0.32
CA PRO A 140 -17.81 9.18 0.27
C PRO A 140 -18.03 7.99 1.21
N ALA A 141 -18.88 8.17 2.22
CA ALA A 141 -19.25 7.09 3.11
C ALA A 141 -20.02 5.99 2.36
N PRO A 142 -19.69 4.70 2.55
CA PRO A 142 -20.42 3.61 1.93
C PRO A 142 -21.75 3.36 2.63
N ARG A 143 -22.66 2.66 1.95
CA ARG A 143 -23.94 2.20 2.52
C ARG A 143 -23.83 0.72 2.86
N LEU A 144 -23.64 0.42 4.14
CA LEU A 144 -23.45 -0.95 4.60
C LEU A 144 -24.73 -1.56 5.16
N LYS A 145 -24.97 -2.82 4.84
CA LYS A 145 -25.93 -3.68 5.51
C LYS A 145 -25.16 -4.74 6.29
N VAL A 146 -25.45 -4.85 7.59
CA VAL A 146 -24.81 -5.80 8.49
C VAL A 146 -25.85 -6.81 8.98
N GLN A 147 -25.50 -8.08 8.93
CA GLN A 147 -26.29 -9.19 9.47
C GLN A 147 -25.39 -10.03 10.37
N GLN A 148 -25.93 -10.48 11.49
CA GLN A 148 -25.22 -11.32 12.44
C GLN A 148 -26.01 -12.59 12.70
N LYS A 149 -25.30 -13.71 12.80
CA LYS A 149 -25.77 -14.95 13.37
C LYS A 149 -24.71 -15.43 14.36
N GLY A 150 -25.12 -16.09 15.42
CA GLY A 150 -24.17 -16.64 16.37
C GLY A 150 -24.77 -17.79 17.18
N ARG A 151 -23.88 -18.62 17.71
CA ARG A 151 -24.24 -19.77 18.60
C ARG A 151 -23.13 -19.99 19.60
N THR A 152 -23.50 -20.64 20.69
CA THR A 152 -22.51 -21.13 21.66
C THR A 152 -22.20 -22.59 21.35
N GLU A 153 -20.92 -22.93 21.30
CA GLU A 153 -20.42 -24.27 21.02
C GLU A 153 -19.11 -24.49 21.79
N GLY A 154 -19.03 -25.55 22.59
CA GLY A 154 -17.81 -25.93 23.31
C GLY A 154 -17.24 -24.85 24.24
N GLY A 155 -18.10 -24.06 24.91
CA GLY A 155 -17.67 -22.94 25.76
C GLY A 155 -17.26 -21.65 24.99
N LYS A 156 -17.27 -21.67 23.67
CA LYS A 156 -17.04 -20.55 22.78
C LYS A 156 -18.35 -19.97 22.26
N TYR A 157 -18.35 -18.70 21.98
CA TYR A 157 -19.35 -18.07 21.14
C TYR A 157 -18.77 -17.89 19.72
N VAL A 158 -19.43 -18.46 18.73
CA VAL A 158 -19.06 -18.38 17.32
C VAL A 158 -20.07 -17.49 16.62
N ALA A 159 -19.60 -16.41 16.03
CA ALA A 159 -20.40 -15.46 15.27
C ALA A 159 -20.04 -15.49 13.79
N GLU A 160 -21.06 -15.42 12.95
CA GLU A 160 -20.97 -15.15 11.51
C GLU A 160 -21.50 -13.72 11.29
N VAL A 161 -20.63 -12.82 10.85
CA VAL A 161 -20.97 -11.42 10.54
C VAL A 161 -20.88 -11.23 9.04
N LYS A 162 -22.04 -10.98 8.43
CA LYS A 162 -22.15 -10.73 7.00
C LYS A 162 -22.27 -9.22 6.75
N VAL A 163 -21.27 -8.64 6.08
CA VAL A 163 -21.23 -7.22 5.72
C VAL A 163 -21.41 -7.09 4.22
N THR A 164 -22.41 -6.33 3.81
CA THR A 164 -22.69 -6.04 2.40
C THR A 164 -22.57 -4.55 2.15
N ASN A 165 -21.74 -4.14 1.21
CA ASN A 165 -21.76 -2.80 0.65
C ASN A 165 -22.89 -2.76 -0.40
N LEU A 166 -23.94 -2.00 -0.16
CA LEU A 166 -25.12 -2.01 -1.03
C LEU A 166 -24.77 -1.60 -2.46
N ALA A 167 -25.43 -2.17 -3.46
CA ALA A 167 -25.22 -1.81 -4.87
C ALA A 167 -25.47 -0.32 -5.17
N SER A 168 -26.32 0.32 -4.36
CA SER A 168 -26.60 1.78 -4.41
C SER A 168 -25.57 2.64 -3.66
N SER A 169 -24.50 2.04 -3.12
CA SER A 169 -23.46 2.77 -2.41
C SER A 169 -22.68 3.68 -3.36
N PRO A 170 -22.37 4.93 -2.95
CA PRO A 170 -21.59 5.85 -3.78
C PRO A 170 -20.11 5.49 -3.85
N ALA A 171 -19.62 4.63 -2.95
CA ALA A 171 -18.18 4.33 -2.82
C ALA A 171 -17.91 2.91 -2.36
N VAL A 172 -16.65 2.52 -2.51
CA VAL A 172 -16.05 1.37 -1.86
C VAL A 172 -16.12 1.52 -0.34
N SER A 173 -16.34 0.42 0.38
CA SER A 173 -16.08 0.36 1.82
C SER A 173 -14.60 0.04 2.02
N PHE A 174 -13.82 1.05 2.44
CA PHE A 174 -12.37 0.95 2.53
C PHE A 174 -11.94 0.54 3.93
N ALA A 175 -11.03 -0.45 4.04
CA ALA A 175 -10.49 -0.97 5.31
C ALA A 175 -11.58 -1.18 6.37
N THR A 176 -12.61 -1.94 6.00
CA THR A 176 -13.78 -2.19 6.82
C THR A 176 -13.41 -2.99 8.07
N TRP A 177 -13.60 -2.38 9.22
CA TRP A 177 -13.29 -2.96 10.53
C TRP A 177 -14.53 -3.51 11.20
N VAL A 178 -14.55 -4.81 11.47
CA VAL A 178 -15.59 -5.53 12.23
C VAL A 178 -15.14 -5.67 13.68
N GLN A 179 -16.01 -5.30 14.62
CA GLN A 179 -15.78 -5.44 16.05
C GLN A 179 -17.01 -6.08 16.71
N LEU A 180 -16.77 -6.91 17.71
CA LEU A 180 -17.81 -7.37 18.62
C LEU A 180 -17.68 -6.62 19.95
N ARG A 181 -18.81 -6.11 20.44
CA ARG A 181 -18.90 -5.32 21.68
C ARG A 181 -19.86 -5.97 22.66
N HIS A 182 -19.53 -5.85 23.93
CA HIS A 182 -20.43 -6.29 24.99
C HIS A 182 -21.68 -5.39 25.02
N PRO A 183 -22.92 -5.97 25.03
CA PRO A 183 -24.15 -5.18 24.84
C PRO A 183 -24.46 -4.21 25.99
N ARG A 184 -23.92 -4.42 27.19
CA ARG A 184 -24.15 -3.55 28.35
C ARG A 184 -23.03 -2.52 28.54
N SER A 185 -21.76 -2.94 28.47
CA SER A 185 -20.61 -2.04 28.70
C SER A 185 -20.17 -1.28 27.45
N SER A 186 -20.59 -1.73 26.27
CA SER A 186 -20.11 -1.24 24.97
C SER A 186 -18.61 -1.43 24.73
N GLU A 187 -17.92 -2.10 25.64
CA GLU A 187 -16.50 -2.44 25.50
C GLU A 187 -16.30 -3.51 24.43
N ARG A 188 -15.13 -3.48 23.78
CA ARG A 188 -14.76 -4.53 22.84
C ARG A 188 -14.58 -5.85 23.56
N ILE A 189 -15.10 -6.93 22.99
CA ILE A 189 -14.88 -8.29 23.48
C ILE A 189 -13.48 -8.73 23.03
N LEU A 190 -12.59 -8.93 23.99
CA LEU A 190 -11.20 -9.34 23.77
C LEU A 190 -10.79 -10.36 24.85
N PRO A 191 -10.02 -11.42 24.49
CA PRO A 191 -9.55 -11.73 23.14
C PRO A 191 -10.67 -12.30 22.25
N ALA A 192 -10.62 -11.98 20.94
CA ALA A 192 -11.49 -12.58 19.93
C ALA A 192 -10.67 -12.87 18.66
N LEU A 193 -10.92 -14.01 18.05
CA LEU A 193 -10.26 -14.45 16.82
C LEU A 193 -11.18 -14.17 15.64
N TYR A 194 -10.63 -13.52 14.63
CA TYR A 194 -11.31 -13.18 13.38
C TYR A 194 -10.59 -13.90 12.23
N ASP A 195 -11.35 -14.52 11.32
CA ASP A 195 -10.77 -15.12 10.11
C ASP A 195 -10.39 -14.07 9.07
N ASP A 196 -11.07 -12.91 9.07
CA ASP A 196 -10.76 -11.76 8.23
C ASP A 196 -11.15 -10.43 8.90
N ASN A 197 -10.43 -9.34 8.58
CA ASN A 197 -10.78 -8.00 9.05
C ASN A 197 -10.06 -6.94 8.19
N TYR A 198 -10.49 -5.67 8.26
CA TYR A 198 -9.94 -4.57 7.47
C TYR A 198 -10.03 -4.79 5.95
N PHE A 199 -11.05 -5.48 5.49
CA PHE A 199 -11.29 -5.81 4.09
C PHE A 199 -11.92 -4.65 3.30
N MET A 200 -11.95 -4.80 1.98
CA MET A 200 -12.59 -3.84 1.07
C MET A 200 -13.77 -4.47 0.36
N LEU A 201 -14.86 -3.70 0.24
CA LEU A 201 -16.06 -4.09 -0.52
C LEU A 201 -16.39 -3.05 -1.58
N LEU A 202 -16.42 -3.45 -2.84
CA LEU A 202 -17.02 -2.65 -3.90
C LEU A 202 -18.55 -2.61 -3.71
N PRO A 203 -19.26 -1.61 -4.28
CA PRO A 203 -20.72 -1.61 -4.29
C PRO A 203 -21.29 -2.93 -4.84
N GLY A 204 -22.23 -3.52 -4.12
CA GLY A 204 -22.83 -4.82 -4.43
C GLY A 204 -22.10 -6.03 -3.82
N GLU A 205 -20.92 -5.85 -3.27
CA GLU A 205 -20.15 -6.98 -2.69
C GLU A 205 -20.50 -7.26 -1.23
N THR A 206 -20.23 -8.50 -0.86
CA THR A 206 -20.47 -9.02 0.49
C THR A 206 -19.24 -9.80 0.97
N GLN A 207 -18.86 -9.58 2.24
CA GLN A 207 -17.89 -10.38 2.98
C GLN A 207 -18.58 -11.00 4.20
N THR A 208 -18.25 -12.24 4.47
CA THR A 208 -18.64 -12.93 5.69
C THR A 208 -17.40 -13.11 6.56
N VAL A 209 -17.48 -12.69 7.80
CA VAL A 209 -16.39 -12.78 8.79
C VAL A 209 -16.85 -13.72 9.90
N HIS A 210 -16.01 -14.70 10.22
CA HIS A 210 -16.23 -15.58 11.35
C HIS A 210 -15.41 -15.09 12.54
N VAL A 211 -16.07 -15.03 13.69
CA VAL A 211 -15.44 -14.54 14.92
C VAL A 211 -15.68 -15.53 16.03
N GLU A 212 -14.64 -15.88 16.76
CA GLU A 212 -14.70 -16.78 17.90
C GLU A 212 -14.11 -16.12 19.14
N PHE A 213 -14.79 -16.29 20.31
CA PHE A 213 -14.31 -15.82 21.61
C PHE A 213 -14.94 -16.65 22.75
N ASP A 214 -14.37 -16.55 23.96
CA ASP A 214 -14.89 -17.27 25.14
C ASP A 214 -16.27 -16.75 25.54
N LYS A 215 -17.27 -17.63 25.62
CA LYS A 215 -18.66 -17.27 25.97
C LYS A 215 -18.77 -16.53 27.31
N GLU A 216 -17.86 -16.78 28.24
CA GLU A 216 -17.82 -16.11 29.55
C GLU A 216 -17.68 -14.58 29.42
N LEU A 217 -17.05 -14.09 28.36
CA LEU A 217 -16.89 -12.65 28.08
C LEU A 217 -18.21 -11.94 27.78
N LEU A 218 -19.30 -12.68 27.51
CA LEU A 218 -20.67 -12.16 27.39
C LEU A 218 -21.46 -12.16 28.70
N GLY A 219 -20.98 -12.89 29.71
CA GLY A 219 -21.78 -13.13 30.91
C GLY A 219 -23.18 -13.69 30.59
N ASP A 220 -24.22 -13.05 31.12
CA ASP A 220 -25.62 -13.38 30.86
C ASP A 220 -26.19 -12.93 29.54
N ALA A 221 -25.40 -12.16 28.75
CA ALA A 221 -25.88 -11.64 27.46
C ALA A 221 -26.02 -12.78 26.43
N ALA A 222 -27.10 -12.74 25.66
CA ALA A 222 -27.40 -13.76 24.67
C ALA A 222 -26.45 -13.66 23.45
N GLN A 223 -26.10 -12.41 23.03
CA GLN A 223 -25.27 -12.15 21.88
C GLN A 223 -24.53 -10.82 22.01
N PRO A 224 -23.38 -10.65 21.31
CA PRO A 224 -22.66 -9.39 21.25
C PRO A 224 -23.37 -8.40 20.33
N VAL A 225 -23.01 -7.13 20.43
CA VAL A 225 -23.35 -6.09 19.45
C VAL A 225 -22.24 -6.04 18.41
N VAL A 226 -22.61 -6.10 17.12
CA VAL A 226 -21.69 -5.91 16.01
C VAL A 226 -21.53 -4.42 15.71
N SER A 227 -20.29 -3.95 15.64
CA SER A 227 -19.93 -2.62 15.14
C SER A 227 -19.08 -2.81 13.88
N VAL A 228 -19.48 -2.18 12.78
CA VAL A 228 -18.75 -2.20 11.51
C VAL A 228 -18.42 -0.78 11.13
N THR A 229 -17.14 -0.48 10.99
CA THR A 229 -16.64 0.87 10.73
C THR A 229 -15.66 0.82 9.56
N PRO A 230 -16.02 1.33 8.37
CA PRO A 230 -15.07 1.55 7.29
C PRO A 230 -14.19 2.78 7.57
N TYR A 231 -13.02 2.85 6.94
CA TYR A 231 -12.16 4.03 7.04
C TYR A 231 -12.89 5.31 6.59
N ASN A 232 -13.67 5.22 5.51
CA ASN A 232 -14.48 6.30 4.94
C ASN A 232 -15.91 6.30 5.51
N ASP A 233 -16.06 6.37 6.83
CA ASP A 233 -17.35 6.36 7.53
C ASP A 233 -18.06 7.73 7.58
N GLY A 234 -17.49 8.77 6.96
CA GLY A 234 -18.07 10.11 6.90
C GLY A 234 -17.70 10.99 8.10
N ARG A 235 -16.66 10.67 8.86
CA ARG A 235 -16.14 11.49 9.97
C ARG A 235 -15.28 12.64 9.47
#